data_82941642f9d4798438066c91fcf931aa
#
_entry.id   82941642f9d4798438066c91fcf931aa
#
_cell.length_a   1.000
_cell.length_b   1.000
_cell.length_c   1.000
_cell.angle_alpha   90.00
_cell.angle_beta   90.00
_cell.angle_gamma   90.00
#
_symmetry.space_group_name_H-M   'P 1'
#
loop_
_entity.id
_entity.type
_entity.pdbx_description
1 polymer ?
#
loop_
_entity_poly.entity_id
_entity_poly.type
_entity_poly.pdbx_seq_one_letter_code
_entity_poly.pdbx_strand_id
1 'polypeptide(L)'
;ALRPNFDKAFKNAMHLISGTPVIKEIECNYVNGQVKKFRLKTIPTFNLSENEKRKRMAFVDPDDIINWFDSRTNKWGFQPRKCFFSKLSPEKSEKRMLDENKKPKLLNMTWLPVLFEGELIVTNQEDFKRSIICGVGSHKGMGYGLILLND
;
A
#
# COMPACT_ATOMS: atom_id res chain seq x y z
N ALA A 1 18.25 -10.40 -0.37
CA ALA A 1 18.44 -11.13 -1.62
C ALA A 1 17.11 -11.21 -2.34
N LEU A 2 17.03 -10.65 -3.55
CA LEU A 2 15.86 -10.77 -4.43
C LEU A 2 15.67 -12.24 -4.81
N ARG A 3 14.45 -12.73 -4.72
CA ARG A 3 14.16 -14.12 -5.07
C ARG A 3 14.45 -14.35 -6.56
N PRO A 4 15.10 -15.47 -6.96
CA PRO A 4 15.54 -15.71 -8.36
C PRO A 4 14.43 -15.59 -9.42
N ASN A 5 13.17 -15.78 -9.03
CA ASN A 5 12.02 -15.67 -9.91
C ASN A 5 11.57 -14.23 -10.20
N PHE A 6 12.02 -13.24 -9.43
CA PHE A 6 11.64 -11.85 -9.64
C PHE A 6 12.30 -11.28 -10.90
N ASP A 7 13.58 -11.61 -11.13
CA ASP A 7 14.30 -11.14 -12.32
C ASP A 7 13.72 -11.69 -13.62
N LYS A 8 13.22 -12.93 -13.60
CA LYS A 8 12.57 -13.54 -14.77
C LYS A 8 11.20 -12.91 -15.04
N ALA A 9 10.41 -12.69 -13.99
CA ALA A 9 9.11 -12.02 -14.10
C ALA A 9 9.27 -10.56 -14.54
N PHE A 10 10.26 -9.85 -14.02
CA PHE A 10 10.57 -8.47 -14.38
C PHE A 10 11.04 -8.36 -15.85
N LYS A 11 11.94 -9.24 -16.30
CA LYS A 11 12.39 -9.28 -17.69
C LYS A 11 11.24 -9.57 -18.66
N ASN A 12 10.33 -10.48 -18.30
CA ASN A 12 9.16 -10.78 -19.11
C ASN A 12 8.14 -9.62 -19.15
N ALA A 13 8.00 -8.87 -18.06
CA ALA A 13 7.12 -7.71 -18.00
C ALA A 13 7.68 -6.50 -18.77
N MET A 14 8.98 -6.37 -18.92
CA MET A 14 9.61 -5.28 -19.66
C MET A 14 9.19 -5.20 -21.14
N HIS A 15 8.81 -6.31 -21.75
CA HIS A 15 8.28 -6.32 -23.13
C HIS A 15 6.88 -5.71 -23.25
N LEU A 16 6.16 -5.54 -22.13
CA LEU A 16 4.81 -4.99 -22.09
C LEU A 16 4.78 -3.50 -21.74
N ILE A 17 5.91 -2.92 -21.35
CA ILE A 17 6.01 -1.51 -20.94
C ILE A 17 6.55 -0.72 -22.13
N SER A 18 5.75 0.19 -22.67
CA SER A 18 6.21 1.15 -23.66
C SER A 18 7.06 2.22 -22.98
N GLY A 19 8.38 2.05 -22.99
CA GLY A 19 9.34 2.99 -22.43
C GLY A 19 10.50 2.30 -21.74
N THR A 20 11.63 3.00 -21.64
CA THR A 20 12.79 2.53 -20.89
C THR A 20 12.53 2.70 -19.40
N PRO A 21 12.55 1.63 -18.57
CA PRO A 21 12.38 1.77 -17.14
C PRO A 21 13.52 2.61 -16.55
N VAL A 22 13.16 3.61 -15.77
CA VAL A 22 14.13 4.42 -15.02
C VAL A 22 14.38 3.73 -13.70
N ILE A 23 15.61 3.24 -13.51
CA ILE A 23 16.08 2.70 -12.24
C ILE A 23 16.70 3.86 -11.46
N LYS A 24 16.13 4.17 -10.29
CA LYS A 24 16.66 5.18 -9.38
C LYS A 24 17.14 4.48 -8.11
N GLU A 25 18.38 4.71 -7.74
CA GLU A 25 18.90 4.29 -6.46
C GLU A 25 18.31 5.18 -5.35
N ILE A 26 17.79 4.57 -4.31
CA ILE A 26 17.20 5.28 -3.18
C ILE A 26 18.05 5.00 -1.94
N GLU A 27 18.67 6.04 -1.42
CA GLU A 27 19.35 5.97 -0.13
C GLU A 27 18.30 6.03 1.00
N CYS A 28 18.27 4.99 1.82
CA CYS A 28 17.35 4.89 2.95
C CYS A 28 18.03 5.26 4.28
N ASN A 29 18.66 6.44 4.33
CA ASN A 29 19.34 6.97 5.50
C ASN A 29 18.42 7.94 6.25
N TYR A 30 17.56 7.39 7.08
CA TYR A 30 16.61 8.18 7.88
C TYR A 30 17.10 8.31 9.32
N VAL A 31 16.80 9.46 9.94
CA VAL A 31 17.16 9.76 11.33
C VAL A 31 15.89 10.07 12.11
N ASN A 32 15.81 9.62 13.37
CA ASN A 32 14.72 9.95 14.27
C ASN A 32 14.61 11.48 14.42
N GLY A 33 13.38 11.99 14.38
CA GLY A 33 13.09 13.42 14.37
C GLY A 33 13.12 14.08 12.99
N GLN A 34 13.55 13.39 11.95
CA GLN A 34 13.56 13.92 10.59
C GLN A 34 12.12 14.14 10.09
N VAL A 35 11.87 15.32 9.52
CA VAL A 35 10.59 15.65 8.89
C VAL A 35 10.70 15.45 7.37
N LYS A 36 9.71 14.78 6.79
CA LYS A 36 9.60 14.55 5.35
C LYS A 36 8.18 14.80 4.87
N LYS A 37 8.04 15.31 3.66
CA LYS A 37 6.75 15.32 2.97
C LYS A 37 6.50 13.94 2.39
N PHE A 38 5.25 13.50 2.45
CA PHE A 38 4.91 12.16 1.99
C PHE A 38 3.60 12.13 1.21
N ARG A 39 3.48 11.09 0.40
CA ARG A 39 2.24 10.66 -0.25
C ARG A 39 2.11 9.14 -0.09
N LEU A 40 0.93 8.68 0.29
CA LEU A 40 0.64 7.27 0.48
C LEU A 40 -0.73 6.93 -0.09
N LYS A 41 -0.77 6.19 -1.19
CA LYS A 41 -2.00 5.61 -1.72
C LYS A 41 -2.22 4.24 -1.10
N THR A 42 -3.31 4.04 -0.39
CA THR A 42 -3.61 2.78 0.31
C THR A 42 -5.11 2.50 0.34
N ILE A 43 -5.49 1.30 0.79
CA ILE A 43 -6.88 0.91 1.02
C ILE A 43 -7.05 0.60 2.51
N PRO A 44 -7.59 1.54 3.30
CA PRO A 44 -7.94 1.29 4.69
C PRO A 44 -8.98 0.18 4.79
N THR A 45 -8.67 -0.88 5.51
CA THR A 45 -9.55 -2.04 5.63
C THR A 45 -9.61 -2.60 7.04
N PHE A 46 -10.73 -3.23 7.38
CA PHE A 46 -10.92 -4.03 8.58
C PHE A 46 -11.40 -5.43 8.23
N ASN A 47 -11.29 -6.35 9.17
CA ASN A 47 -11.80 -7.69 9.02
C ASN A 47 -13.16 -7.80 9.74
N LEU A 48 -14.19 -8.12 9.00
CA LEU A 48 -15.47 -8.52 9.55
C LEU A 48 -15.46 -10.05 9.72
N SER A 49 -15.81 -10.53 10.91
CA SER A 49 -15.99 -11.95 11.18
C SER A 49 -17.48 -12.23 11.24
N GLU A 50 -17.99 -12.93 10.25
CA GLU A 50 -19.41 -13.27 10.13
C GLU A 50 -19.50 -14.78 9.81
N ASN A 51 -20.19 -15.55 10.66
CA ASN A 51 -20.39 -17.00 10.48
C ASN A 51 -19.10 -17.77 10.12
N GLU A 52 -18.04 -17.63 10.94
CA GLU A 52 -16.72 -18.25 10.76
C GLU A 52 -15.95 -17.83 9.48
N LYS A 53 -16.55 -17.03 8.63
CA LYS A 53 -15.88 -16.48 7.45
C LYS A 53 -15.35 -15.06 7.72
N ARG A 54 -14.06 -14.88 7.50
CA ARG A 54 -13.42 -13.56 7.57
C ARG A 54 -13.59 -12.84 6.24
N LYS A 55 -14.32 -11.73 6.24
CA LYS A 55 -14.47 -10.84 5.08
C LYS A 55 -13.70 -9.56 5.34
N ARG A 56 -12.88 -9.15 4.38
CA ARG A 56 -12.19 -7.87 4.46
C ARG A 56 -13.06 -6.80 3.83
N MET A 57 -13.33 -5.75 4.59
CA MET A 57 -14.14 -4.61 4.16
C MET A 57 -13.30 -3.33 4.17
N ALA A 58 -13.58 -2.40 3.24
CA ALA A 58 -12.96 -1.08 3.26
C ALA A 58 -13.70 -0.15 4.22
N PHE A 59 -12.96 0.71 4.91
CA PHE A 59 -13.55 1.82 5.64
C PHE A 59 -14.10 2.85 4.66
N VAL A 60 -15.28 3.38 4.96
CA VAL A 60 -15.97 4.40 4.18
C VAL A 60 -16.08 5.70 4.96
N ASP A 61 -16.25 5.60 6.28
CA ASP A 61 -16.36 6.76 7.14
C ASP A 61 -15.03 7.51 7.27
N PRO A 62 -15.02 8.87 7.19
CA PRO A 62 -13.80 9.66 7.33
C PRO A 62 -13.07 9.46 8.65
N ASP A 63 -13.79 9.39 9.76
CA ASP A 63 -13.20 9.25 11.09
C ASP A 63 -12.54 7.87 11.25
N ASP A 64 -13.18 6.83 10.74
CA ASP A 64 -12.61 5.48 10.71
C ASP A 64 -11.36 5.41 9.85
N ILE A 65 -11.31 6.13 8.73
CA ILE A 65 -10.12 6.20 7.85
C ILE A 65 -8.95 6.85 8.60
N ILE A 66 -9.20 7.97 9.29
CA ILE A 66 -8.19 8.67 10.09
C ILE A 66 -7.72 7.78 11.23
N ASN A 67 -8.62 7.21 12.01
CA ASN A 67 -8.31 6.32 13.12
C ASN A 67 -7.51 5.09 12.66
N TRP A 68 -7.86 4.53 11.50
CA TRP A 68 -7.11 3.43 10.89
C TRP A 68 -5.67 3.84 10.57
N PHE A 69 -5.46 5.03 10.03
CA PHE A 69 -4.14 5.54 9.69
C PHE A 69 -3.31 5.77 10.96
N ASP A 70 -3.83 6.56 11.91
CA ASP A 70 -3.13 6.95 13.14
C ASP A 70 -2.74 5.74 14.01
N SER A 71 -3.61 4.74 14.10
CA SER A 71 -3.34 3.51 14.86
C SER A 71 -2.18 2.67 14.31
N ARG A 72 -1.70 2.97 13.10
CA ARG A 72 -0.66 2.19 12.42
C ARG A 72 0.66 2.93 12.24
N THR A 73 0.64 4.25 12.29
CA THR A 73 1.81 5.08 11.99
C THR A 73 2.99 4.79 12.91
N ASN A 74 2.76 4.55 14.19
CA ASN A 74 3.80 4.14 15.13
C ASN A 74 4.50 2.85 14.70
N LYS A 75 3.74 1.85 14.24
CA LYS A 75 4.29 0.59 13.74
C LYS A 75 5.06 0.77 12.42
N TRP A 76 4.76 1.81 11.68
CA TRP A 76 5.44 2.15 10.44
C TRP A 76 6.66 3.05 10.65
N GLY A 77 6.96 3.41 11.91
CA GLY A 77 8.14 4.17 12.31
C GLY A 77 8.03 5.68 12.09
N PHE A 78 6.83 6.23 11.98
CA PHE A 78 6.62 7.66 11.84
C PHE A 78 5.33 8.12 12.52
N GLN A 79 5.21 9.42 12.70
CA GLN A 79 3.97 10.09 13.09
C GLN A 79 3.62 11.20 12.09
N PRO A 80 2.33 11.37 11.73
CA PRO A 80 1.91 12.49 10.91
C PRO A 80 2.03 13.80 11.71
N ARG A 81 2.64 14.81 11.11
CA ARG A 81 2.71 16.17 11.67
C ARG A 81 1.59 17.04 11.12
N LYS A 82 1.39 16.95 9.80
CA LYS A 82 0.25 17.51 9.08
C LYS A 82 -0.17 16.45 8.08
N CYS A 83 -1.43 16.07 8.08
CA CYS A 83 -1.93 15.03 7.20
C CYS A 83 -3.31 15.40 6.66
N PHE A 84 -3.45 15.28 5.38
CA PHE A 84 -4.71 15.37 4.67
C PHE A 84 -4.97 14.04 3.99
N PHE A 85 -6.23 13.70 3.79
CA PHE A 85 -6.57 12.55 2.97
C PHE A 85 -7.68 12.88 1.97
N SER A 86 -7.65 12.17 0.86
CA SER A 86 -8.65 12.26 -0.20
C SER A 86 -9.10 10.86 -0.58
N LYS A 87 -10.41 10.65 -0.62
CA LYS A 87 -10.99 9.43 -1.20
C LYS A 87 -10.83 9.50 -2.71
N LEU A 88 -10.23 8.48 -3.30
CA LEU A 88 -10.09 8.39 -4.73
C LEU A 88 -11.28 7.66 -5.36
N SER A 89 -11.41 7.77 -6.68
CA SER A 89 -12.43 7.03 -7.42
C SER A 89 -12.28 5.53 -7.19
N PRO A 90 -13.40 4.79 -7.04
CA PRO A 90 -13.36 3.35 -6.91
C PRO A 90 -12.64 2.69 -8.09
N GLU A 91 -11.71 1.80 -7.81
CA GLU A 91 -10.99 1.02 -8.82
C GLU A 91 -11.60 -0.38 -8.92
N LYS A 92 -11.79 -0.86 -10.13
CA LYS A 92 -12.35 -2.19 -10.39
C LYS A 92 -11.26 -3.09 -10.93
N SER A 93 -11.24 -4.34 -10.49
CA SER A 93 -10.39 -5.37 -11.02
C SER A 93 -11.14 -6.69 -11.11
N GLU A 94 -10.70 -7.55 -12.02
CA GLU A 94 -11.23 -8.89 -12.21
C GLU A 94 -10.18 -9.92 -11.77
N LYS A 95 -10.60 -10.87 -10.98
CA LYS A 95 -9.77 -12.02 -10.60
C LYS A 95 -10.37 -13.29 -11.16
N ARG A 96 -9.57 -14.03 -11.92
CA ARG A 96 -9.92 -15.38 -12.33
C ARG A 96 -9.69 -16.33 -11.18
N MET A 97 -10.70 -17.09 -10.82
CA MET A 97 -10.66 -18.13 -9.80
C MET A 97 -11.26 -19.41 -10.39
N LEU A 98 -10.99 -20.53 -9.77
CA LEU A 98 -11.73 -21.76 -10.01
C LEU A 98 -12.86 -21.86 -8.98
N ASP A 99 -14.06 -22.21 -9.42
CA ASP A 99 -15.17 -22.54 -8.53
C ASP A 99 -14.97 -23.92 -7.86
N GLU A 100 -15.91 -24.32 -7.03
CA GLU A 100 -15.89 -25.61 -6.34
C GLU A 100 -15.84 -26.81 -7.30
N ASN A 101 -16.30 -26.61 -8.54
CA ASN A 101 -16.28 -27.61 -9.62
C ASN A 101 -15.06 -27.46 -10.56
N LYS A 102 -14.03 -26.68 -10.15
CA LYS A 102 -12.83 -26.38 -10.93
C LYS A 102 -13.10 -25.66 -12.25
N LYS A 103 -14.26 -25.00 -12.40
CA LYS A 103 -14.57 -24.18 -13.57
C LYS A 103 -14.07 -22.75 -13.39
N PRO A 104 -13.58 -22.10 -14.46
CA PRO A 104 -13.14 -20.72 -14.39
C PRO A 104 -14.32 -19.79 -14.00
N LYS A 105 -14.14 -19.03 -12.94
CA LYS A 105 -15.07 -17.99 -12.48
C LYS A 105 -14.36 -16.65 -12.42
N LEU A 106 -15.01 -15.61 -12.95
CA LEU A 106 -14.55 -14.23 -12.80
C LEU A 106 -15.15 -13.64 -11.51
N LEU A 107 -14.28 -13.14 -10.66
CA LEU A 107 -14.66 -12.39 -9.47
C LEU A 107 -14.35 -10.91 -9.69
N ASN A 108 -15.40 -10.09 -9.73
CA ASN A 108 -15.27 -8.65 -9.79
C ASN A 108 -14.98 -8.11 -8.37
N MET A 109 -13.91 -7.35 -8.26
CA MET A 109 -13.51 -6.70 -7.01
C MET A 109 -13.54 -5.19 -7.19
N THR A 110 -14.06 -4.49 -6.20
CA THR A 110 -14.05 -3.02 -6.16
C THR A 110 -13.18 -2.59 -4.99
N TRP A 111 -12.24 -1.70 -5.27
CA TRP A 111 -11.31 -1.13 -4.31
C TRP A 111 -11.67 0.31 -4.03
N LEU A 112 -11.58 0.74 -2.79
CA LEU A 112 -11.82 2.11 -2.35
C LEU A 112 -10.50 2.72 -1.86
N PRO A 113 -9.66 3.21 -2.77
CA PRO A 113 -8.37 3.76 -2.40
C PRO A 113 -8.51 5.14 -1.76
N VAL A 114 -7.59 5.41 -0.85
CA VAL A 114 -7.42 6.69 -0.16
C VAL A 114 -6.00 7.16 -0.36
N LEU A 115 -5.84 8.43 -0.66
CA LEU A 115 -4.55 9.10 -0.74
C LEU A 115 -4.33 9.91 0.54
N PHE A 116 -3.30 9.62 1.30
CA PHE A 116 -2.80 10.43 2.40
C PHE A 116 -1.61 11.25 1.93
N GLU A 117 -1.61 12.53 2.27
CA GLU A 117 -0.55 13.48 1.90
C GLU A 117 -0.26 14.42 3.05
N GLY A 118 0.99 14.86 3.16
CA GLY A 118 1.36 15.86 4.16
C GLY A 118 2.80 15.73 4.62
N GLU A 119 3.01 16.01 5.90
CA GLU A 119 4.30 15.94 6.57
C GLU A 119 4.27 14.85 7.63
N LEU A 120 5.33 14.05 7.68
CA LEU A 120 5.57 13.08 8.73
C LEU A 120 6.88 13.39 9.46
N ILE A 121 6.97 12.92 10.70
CA ILE A 121 8.22 12.89 11.48
C ILE A 121 8.62 11.45 11.73
N VAL A 122 9.86 11.09 11.43
CA VAL A 122 10.41 9.75 11.67
C VAL A 122 10.56 9.56 13.18
N THR A 123 9.92 8.53 13.72
CA THR A 123 9.99 8.20 15.17
C THR A 123 10.86 6.98 15.44
N ASN A 124 10.96 6.06 14.48
CA ASN A 124 11.82 4.88 14.52
C ASN A 124 12.40 4.64 13.13
N GLN A 125 13.69 4.90 12.97
CA GLN A 125 14.38 4.82 11.68
C GLN A 125 14.34 3.43 11.04
N GLU A 126 14.45 2.35 11.84
CA GLU A 126 14.45 0.98 11.33
C GLU A 126 13.08 0.55 10.82
N ASP A 127 12.03 0.85 11.59
CA ASP A 127 10.66 0.55 11.18
C ASP A 127 10.24 1.42 9.98
N PHE A 128 10.68 2.68 9.94
CA PHE A 128 10.44 3.57 8.82
C PHE A 128 11.13 3.08 7.54
N LYS A 129 12.42 2.72 7.63
CA LYS A 129 13.16 2.12 6.52
C LYS A 129 12.48 0.85 6.00
N ARG A 130 12.03 -0.03 6.90
CA ARG A 130 11.26 -1.22 6.53
C ARG A 130 9.97 -0.85 5.81
N SER A 131 9.27 0.18 6.27
CA SER A 131 8.03 0.66 5.68
C SER A 131 8.22 1.23 4.27
N ILE A 132 9.31 1.93 4.01
CA ILE A 132 9.69 2.42 2.67
C ILE A 132 9.99 1.24 1.74
N ILE A 133 10.78 0.26 2.18
CA ILE A 133 11.22 -0.87 1.34
C ILE A 133 10.09 -1.86 1.09
N CYS A 134 9.32 -2.19 2.12
CA CYS A 134 8.29 -3.24 2.07
C CYS A 134 6.89 -2.71 1.73
N GLY A 135 6.71 -1.39 1.78
CA GLY A 135 5.39 -0.77 1.74
C GLY A 135 4.56 -1.03 3.00
N VAL A 136 3.48 -0.30 3.17
CA VAL A 136 2.59 -0.35 4.33
C VAL A 136 1.17 -0.77 3.98
N GLY A 137 0.41 -1.25 4.95
CA GLY A 137 -1.00 -1.62 4.76
C GLY A 137 -1.20 -2.92 3.97
N SER A 138 -2.40 -3.04 3.40
CA SER A 138 -2.84 -4.19 2.60
C SER A 138 -2.71 -3.90 1.09
N HIS A 139 -2.87 -4.97 0.27
CA HIS A 139 -2.91 -4.86 -1.21
C HIS A 139 -1.61 -4.34 -1.85
N LYS A 140 -0.46 -4.55 -1.20
CA LYS A 140 0.85 -4.12 -1.71
C LYS A 140 1.20 -4.71 -3.07
N GLY A 141 0.83 -5.95 -3.33
CA GLY A 141 1.00 -6.59 -4.65
C GLY A 141 0.17 -5.98 -5.78
N MET A 142 -0.73 -5.06 -5.46
CA MET A 142 -1.56 -4.31 -6.42
C MET A 142 -1.14 -2.84 -6.55
N GLY A 143 0.05 -2.49 -6.04
CA GLY A 143 0.59 -1.13 -6.14
C GLY A 143 0.15 -0.17 -5.04
N TYR A 144 -0.54 -0.65 -4.00
CA TYR A 144 -0.89 0.16 -2.84
C TYR A 144 0.16 0.08 -1.74
N GLY A 145 0.18 1.08 -0.87
CA GLY A 145 1.01 1.07 0.33
C GLY A 145 2.46 1.50 0.11
N LEU A 146 2.81 2.00 -1.07
CA LEU A 146 4.11 2.62 -1.31
C LEU A 146 4.10 4.03 -0.72
N ILE A 147 5.03 4.33 0.17
CA ILE A 147 5.25 5.68 0.69
C ILE A 147 6.20 6.40 -0.26
N LEU A 148 5.72 7.44 -0.91
CA LEU A 148 6.52 8.35 -1.72
C LEU A 148 6.95 9.51 -0.85
N LEU A 149 8.23 9.83 -0.85
CA LEU A 149 8.80 10.95 -0.12
C LEU A 149 9.22 12.03 -1.10
N ASN A 150 8.93 13.28 -0.73
CA ASN A 150 9.43 14.47 -1.39
C ASN A 150 10.24 15.29 -0.38
N ASP A 151 11.26 15.90 -0.84
CA ASP A 151 12.07 16.85 -0.06
C ASP A 151 11.34 18.20 0.07
#